data_ee7cf3585e3d2fe0257d10c925629319
#
_entry.id   ee7cf3585e3d2fe0257d10c925629319
#
_cell.length_a   1.000
_cell.length_b   1.000
_cell.length_c   1.000
_cell.angle_alpha   90.00
_cell.angle_beta   90.00
_cell.angle_gamma   90.00
#
_symmetry.space_group_name_H-M   'P 1'
#
loop_
_entity.id
_entity.type
_entity.pdbx_description
1 polymer ?
#
loop_
_entity_poly.entity_id
_entity_poly.type
_entity_poly.pdbx_seq_one_letter_code
_entity_poly.pdbx_strand_id
1 'polypeptide(L)'
;MIPLLTPFFTARMAQNKTPKYKNVLLIRFSAIGDVAMTVPVIQSLAVSYPDVHFTVLSNVRFAPFFSQMPGNVSFMGVDLKKDYHGFGAMFKLFRQLRKKHFDAVADLHGVLRTTALSVFYRLSFTKVKRINKDRRSRKRITRQKNKDLTPRLTSFDRYRIVLEKLGFRFEVSFRSIFGGGKGNLSSISNIVGAKDCPWIGVAPFAAHKGKIYPLYLMEEVVAQLDSAGVCRQFVFAYGREIAQVQAWADKYRSVEIIDNRLGMGGELILMSHMEVMLAMDSSNMHLASLTGTPVVSIWGATHPAAGFMGWGQNPDDCIQIDLPCRPCSIYGKKECMYGDYRCLTGIDPDTVFTKVKKYL
;
A
#
# COMPACT_ATOMS: atom_id res chain seq x y z
N MET A 1 20.83 28.40 -21.10
CA MET A 1 20.21 29.10 -19.96
C MET A 1 18.74 29.29 -20.31
N ILE A 2 17.87 28.38 -19.88
CA ILE A 2 16.42 28.43 -20.10
C ILE A 2 15.80 28.55 -18.72
N PRO A 3 14.97 29.56 -18.44
CA PRO A 3 14.43 29.76 -17.11
C PRO A 3 13.32 28.76 -16.82
N LEU A 4 13.45 28.06 -15.67
CA LEU A 4 12.43 27.26 -15.04
C LEU A 4 11.24 28.16 -14.64
N LEU A 5 10.15 28.08 -15.39
CA LEU A 5 8.87 28.62 -14.98
C LEU A 5 8.23 27.66 -13.97
N THR A 6 8.40 27.93 -12.70
CA THR A 6 7.55 27.41 -11.62
C THR A 6 6.18 28.10 -11.71
N PRO A 7 5.08 27.40 -11.90
CA PRO A 7 3.78 28.01 -11.71
C PRO A 7 3.53 28.16 -10.20
N PHE A 8 3.64 29.39 -9.71
CA PHE A 8 3.04 29.78 -8.45
C PHE A 8 1.51 29.59 -8.56
N PHE A 9 1.02 28.42 -8.22
CA PHE A 9 -0.38 28.26 -7.86
C PHE A 9 -0.56 28.85 -6.47
N THR A 10 -0.97 30.11 -6.40
CA THR A 10 -1.54 30.69 -5.19
C THR A 10 -2.71 29.81 -4.78
N ALA A 11 -2.50 29.02 -3.74
CA ALA A 11 -3.54 28.27 -3.08
C ALA A 11 -4.59 29.27 -2.54
N ARG A 12 -5.64 29.51 -3.33
CA ARG A 12 -6.86 30.09 -2.86
C ARG A 12 -7.39 29.08 -1.85
N MET A 13 -7.26 29.35 -0.55
CA MET A 13 -7.93 28.63 0.51
C MET A 13 -9.40 28.59 0.13
N ALA A 14 -9.85 27.45 -0.39
CA ALA A 14 -11.26 27.22 -0.64
C ALA A 14 -11.92 27.28 0.73
N GLN A 15 -12.74 28.30 0.97
CA GLN A 15 -13.60 28.37 2.15
C GLN A 15 -14.31 27.02 2.25
N ASN A 16 -13.91 26.22 3.26
CA ASN A 16 -14.53 24.94 3.54
C ASN A 16 -16.00 25.20 3.86
N LYS A 17 -16.87 24.95 2.88
CA LYS A 17 -18.32 24.92 3.15
C LYS A 17 -18.53 23.88 4.24
N THR A 18 -19.31 24.26 5.25
CA THR A 18 -19.71 23.34 6.33
C THR A 18 -20.12 22.00 5.72
N PRO A 19 -19.51 20.89 6.12
CA PRO A 19 -19.78 19.60 5.51
C PRO A 19 -21.24 19.20 5.75
N LYS A 20 -21.87 18.72 4.69
CA LYS A 20 -23.29 18.30 4.74
C LYS A 20 -23.51 17.09 5.65
N TYR A 21 -22.49 16.27 5.86
CA TYR A 21 -22.53 14.99 6.58
C TYR A 21 -21.69 15.08 7.83
N LYS A 22 -22.21 14.56 8.95
CA LYS A 22 -21.53 14.53 10.25
C LYS A 22 -20.97 13.17 10.60
N ASN A 23 -21.57 12.08 10.08
CA ASN A 23 -21.15 10.70 10.36
C ASN A 23 -21.02 9.90 9.06
N VAL A 24 -19.82 9.52 8.69
CA VAL A 24 -19.52 8.94 7.37
C VAL A 24 -18.89 7.55 7.52
N LEU A 25 -19.42 6.56 6.81
CA LEU A 25 -18.87 5.21 6.72
C LEU A 25 -17.95 5.07 5.52
N LEU A 26 -16.70 4.63 5.76
CA LEU A 26 -15.68 4.36 4.75
C LEU A 26 -15.43 2.85 4.68
N ILE A 27 -15.64 2.22 3.53
CA ILE A 27 -15.61 0.74 3.41
C ILE A 27 -14.45 0.26 2.54
N ARG A 28 -13.50 -0.52 3.14
CA ARG A 28 -12.45 -1.23 2.39
C ARG A 28 -11.99 -2.48 3.13
N PHE A 29 -12.34 -3.68 2.67
CA PHE A 29 -12.07 -4.95 3.37
C PHE A 29 -10.73 -5.61 3.01
N SER A 30 -10.19 -5.37 1.80
CA SER A 30 -9.00 -6.05 1.26
C SER A 30 -8.53 -5.37 -0.06
N ALA A 31 -7.34 -5.69 -0.64
CA ALA A 31 -6.27 -6.47 -0.03
C ALA A 31 -5.43 -5.58 0.91
N ILE A 32 -4.34 -6.14 1.52
CA ILE A 32 -3.48 -5.43 2.47
C ILE A 32 -3.01 -4.09 1.90
N GLY A 33 -2.32 -4.10 0.77
CA GLY A 33 -1.82 -2.86 0.13
C GLY A 33 -2.93 -1.87 -0.25
N ASP A 34 -4.09 -2.37 -0.69
CA ASP A 34 -5.23 -1.50 -1.01
C ASP A 34 -5.84 -0.83 0.23
N VAL A 35 -5.87 -1.53 1.38
CA VAL A 35 -6.31 -0.94 2.66
C VAL A 35 -5.25 0.06 3.14
N ALA A 36 -3.98 -0.30 3.08
CA ALA A 36 -2.86 0.60 3.38
C ALA A 36 -2.97 1.91 2.60
N MET A 37 -3.22 1.84 1.29
CA MET A 37 -3.40 3.04 0.45
C MET A 37 -4.62 3.90 0.81
N THR A 38 -5.56 3.45 1.67
CA THR A 38 -6.64 4.32 2.16
C THR A 38 -6.19 5.25 3.28
N VAL A 39 -5.15 4.86 4.03
CA VAL A 39 -4.68 5.55 5.24
C VAL A 39 -4.29 7.01 4.98
N PRO A 40 -3.42 7.33 3.99
CA PRO A 40 -3.06 8.72 3.68
C PRO A 40 -4.26 9.60 3.39
N VAL A 41 -5.22 9.05 2.64
CA VAL A 41 -6.42 9.77 2.22
C VAL A 41 -7.37 10.00 3.40
N ILE A 42 -7.57 8.99 4.25
CA ILE A 42 -8.50 9.07 5.40
C ILE A 42 -7.93 9.99 6.48
N GLN A 43 -6.63 9.92 6.76
CA GLN A 43 -6.00 10.80 7.74
C GLN A 43 -6.10 12.27 7.30
N SER A 44 -5.75 12.57 6.06
CA SER A 44 -5.83 13.93 5.51
C SER A 44 -7.27 14.46 5.48
N LEU A 45 -8.24 13.60 5.15
CA LEU A 45 -9.65 13.92 5.22
C LEU A 45 -10.07 14.28 6.65
N ALA A 46 -9.69 13.45 7.63
CA ALA A 46 -10.07 13.64 9.03
C ALA A 46 -9.48 14.93 9.62
N VAL A 47 -8.23 15.25 9.30
CA VAL A 47 -7.57 16.51 9.69
C VAL A 47 -8.28 17.71 9.05
N SER A 48 -8.73 17.59 7.79
CA SER A 48 -9.40 18.68 7.07
C SER A 48 -10.84 18.92 7.54
N TYR A 49 -11.47 17.92 8.19
CA TYR A 49 -12.85 17.98 8.66
C TYR A 49 -12.98 17.47 10.10
N PRO A 50 -12.43 18.20 11.09
CA PRO A 50 -12.40 17.75 12.50
C PRO A 50 -13.78 17.55 13.12
N ASP A 51 -14.80 18.27 12.64
CA ASP A 51 -16.20 18.17 13.12
C ASP A 51 -17.00 17.02 12.49
N VAL A 52 -16.38 16.22 11.60
CA VAL A 52 -17.01 15.07 10.97
C VAL A 52 -16.43 13.79 11.54
N HIS A 53 -17.28 12.86 11.95
CA HIS A 53 -16.87 11.56 12.41
C HIS A 53 -16.78 10.56 11.24
N PHE A 54 -15.66 9.91 11.09
CA PHE A 54 -15.41 8.90 10.07
C PHE A 54 -15.26 7.52 10.69
N THR A 55 -16.08 6.56 10.27
CA THR A 55 -15.92 5.16 10.68
C THR A 55 -15.33 4.35 9.53
N VAL A 56 -14.16 3.78 9.75
CA VAL A 56 -13.51 2.88 8.78
C VAL A 56 -13.96 1.44 9.04
N LEU A 57 -14.67 0.86 8.09
CA LEU A 57 -15.09 -0.53 8.11
C LEU A 57 -14.13 -1.38 7.29
N SER A 58 -13.37 -2.25 7.95
CA SER A 58 -12.35 -3.09 7.31
C SER A 58 -12.24 -4.47 7.97
N ASN A 59 -11.30 -5.30 7.49
CA ASN A 59 -11.00 -6.54 8.19
C ASN A 59 -10.28 -6.24 9.50
N VAL A 60 -10.64 -6.94 10.56
CA VAL A 60 -10.11 -6.73 11.92
C VAL A 60 -8.57 -6.71 11.99
N ARG A 61 -7.91 -7.53 11.18
CA ARG A 61 -6.43 -7.62 11.12
C ARG A 61 -5.73 -6.32 10.71
N PHE A 62 -6.45 -5.37 10.10
CA PHE A 62 -5.89 -4.09 9.65
C PHE A 62 -6.05 -2.97 10.68
N ALA A 63 -6.51 -3.28 11.90
CA ALA A 63 -6.59 -2.30 12.99
C ALA A 63 -5.29 -1.49 13.21
N PRO A 64 -4.08 -2.10 13.12
CA PRO A 64 -2.83 -1.35 13.30
C PRO A 64 -2.63 -0.21 12.30
N PHE A 65 -3.18 -0.25 11.10
CA PHE A 65 -3.09 0.85 10.13
C PHE A 65 -3.83 2.11 10.56
N PHE A 66 -4.78 1.98 11.48
CA PHE A 66 -5.67 3.03 11.93
C PHE A 66 -5.50 3.40 13.41
N SER A 67 -4.46 2.86 14.07
CA SER A 67 -4.23 3.08 15.51
C SER A 67 -3.82 4.51 15.87
N GLN A 68 -3.21 5.24 14.92
CA GLN A 68 -2.71 6.60 15.10
C GLN A 68 -3.53 7.63 14.31
N MET A 69 -4.80 7.33 14.04
CA MET A 69 -5.69 8.25 13.34
C MET A 69 -6.13 9.41 14.24
N PRO A 70 -6.52 10.56 13.66
CA PRO A 70 -7.16 11.64 14.42
C PRO A 70 -8.38 11.17 15.20
N GLY A 71 -8.68 11.82 16.33
CA GLY A 71 -9.75 11.42 17.26
C GLY A 71 -11.16 11.34 16.67
N ASN A 72 -11.39 11.96 15.52
CA ASN A 72 -12.63 11.88 14.77
C ASN A 72 -12.71 10.68 13.80
N VAL A 73 -11.74 9.74 13.84
CA VAL A 73 -11.76 8.49 13.08
C VAL A 73 -11.91 7.31 14.03
N SER A 74 -12.91 6.47 13.78
CA SER A 74 -13.09 5.19 14.45
C SER A 74 -12.82 4.02 13.50
N PHE A 75 -12.17 2.98 13.99
CA PHE A 75 -11.98 1.73 13.25
C PHE A 75 -13.01 0.68 13.69
N MET A 76 -13.70 0.08 12.73
CA MET A 76 -14.63 -1.03 12.94
C MET A 76 -14.11 -2.26 12.19
N GLY A 77 -13.47 -3.16 12.91
CA GLY A 77 -12.98 -4.42 12.40
C GLY A 77 -14.09 -5.46 12.26
N VAL A 78 -14.14 -6.16 11.14
CA VAL A 78 -15.03 -7.32 10.93
C VAL A 78 -14.26 -8.47 10.32
N ASP A 79 -14.57 -9.70 10.73
CA ASP A 79 -14.08 -10.90 10.04
C ASP A 79 -15.17 -11.44 9.11
N LEU A 80 -15.05 -11.11 7.82
CA LEU A 80 -16.04 -11.53 6.80
C LEU A 80 -16.04 -13.03 6.54
N LYS A 81 -14.99 -13.75 6.92
CA LYS A 81 -14.94 -15.20 6.77
C LYS A 81 -15.57 -15.92 7.95
N LYS A 82 -15.34 -15.41 9.16
CA LYS A 82 -15.80 -15.99 10.41
C LYS A 82 -17.25 -15.57 10.73
N ASP A 83 -17.55 -14.26 10.69
CA ASP A 83 -18.78 -13.72 11.27
C ASP A 83 -19.88 -13.46 10.23
N TYR A 84 -19.47 -13.31 8.94
CA TYR A 84 -20.36 -12.86 7.86
C TYR A 84 -20.21 -13.73 6.61
N HIS A 85 -20.54 -15.02 6.73
CA HIS A 85 -20.58 -15.98 5.61
C HIS A 85 -22.01 -16.35 5.24
N GLY A 86 -22.21 -16.86 4.03
CA GLY A 86 -23.49 -17.33 3.53
C GLY A 86 -24.42 -16.22 2.99
N PHE A 87 -25.61 -16.67 2.59
CA PHE A 87 -26.68 -15.81 2.07
C PHE A 87 -27.21 -14.91 3.21
N GLY A 88 -27.35 -13.64 2.99
CA GLY A 88 -27.82 -12.70 4.02
C GLY A 88 -26.74 -12.12 4.94
N ALA A 89 -25.49 -12.59 4.86
CA ALA A 89 -24.39 -12.08 5.68
C ALA A 89 -24.22 -10.55 5.60
N MET A 90 -24.34 -9.98 4.40
CA MET A 90 -24.24 -8.54 4.20
C MET A 90 -25.47 -7.79 4.73
N PHE A 91 -26.64 -8.41 4.77
CA PHE A 91 -27.82 -7.84 5.40
C PHE A 91 -27.69 -7.85 6.93
N LYS A 92 -27.15 -8.92 7.53
CA LYS A 92 -26.82 -8.97 8.97
C LYS A 92 -25.86 -7.84 9.34
N LEU A 93 -24.78 -7.67 8.58
CA LEU A 93 -23.82 -6.58 8.78
C LEU A 93 -24.49 -5.20 8.61
N PHE A 94 -25.30 -5.00 7.59
CA PHE A 94 -26.04 -3.77 7.38
C PHE A 94 -26.95 -3.43 8.57
N ARG A 95 -27.71 -4.40 9.13
CA ARG A 95 -28.56 -4.17 10.30
C ARG A 95 -27.76 -3.69 11.52
N GLN A 96 -26.57 -4.21 11.74
CA GLN A 96 -25.68 -3.78 12.82
C GLN A 96 -25.14 -2.35 12.57
N LEU A 97 -24.70 -2.09 11.35
CA LEU A 97 -24.16 -0.78 10.95
C LEU A 97 -25.22 0.32 10.97
N ARG A 98 -26.47 0.00 10.60
CA ARG A 98 -27.59 0.96 10.58
C ARG A 98 -27.85 1.60 11.95
N LYS A 99 -27.58 0.88 13.05
CA LYS A 99 -27.70 1.41 14.40
C LYS A 99 -26.77 2.60 14.70
N LYS A 100 -25.75 2.81 13.87
CA LYS A 100 -24.78 3.90 14.00
C LYS A 100 -25.16 5.17 13.22
N HIS A 101 -26.30 5.18 12.52
CA HIS A 101 -26.88 6.34 11.83
C HIS A 101 -25.88 7.11 10.95
N PHE A 102 -25.32 6.43 9.93
CA PHE A 102 -24.43 7.08 8.97
C PHE A 102 -25.21 7.95 7.98
N ASP A 103 -24.77 9.20 7.80
CA ASP A 103 -25.35 10.16 6.83
C ASP A 103 -24.92 9.86 5.40
N ALA A 104 -23.69 9.35 5.25
CA ALA A 104 -23.11 9.01 3.96
C ALA A 104 -22.21 7.78 4.03
N VAL A 105 -22.05 7.10 2.90
CA VAL A 105 -21.21 5.92 2.74
C VAL A 105 -20.28 6.08 1.53
N ALA A 106 -18.98 5.92 1.75
CA ALA A 106 -17.95 5.81 0.72
C ALA A 106 -17.52 4.35 0.54
N ASP A 107 -17.95 3.70 -0.53
CA ASP A 107 -17.47 2.37 -0.91
C ASP A 107 -16.16 2.52 -1.69
N LEU A 108 -15.02 2.42 -0.97
CA LEU A 108 -13.67 2.45 -1.52
C LEU A 108 -13.21 1.08 -2.04
N HIS A 109 -14.05 0.05 -1.95
CA HIS A 109 -13.71 -1.30 -2.36
C HIS A 109 -14.31 -1.70 -3.71
N GLY A 110 -15.58 -1.43 -3.94
CA GLY A 110 -16.26 -1.68 -5.21
C GLY A 110 -16.28 -3.15 -5.64
N VAL A 111 -16.52 -4.09 -4.71
CA VAL A 111 -16.69 -5.53 -4.96
C VAL A 111 -18.13 -5.96 -4.67
N LEU A 112 -18.51 -7.19 -5.03
CA LEU A 112 -19.88 -7.69 -4.90
C LEU A 112 -20.44 -7.50 -3.48
N ARG A 113 -19.67 -7.86 -2.44
CA ARG A 113 -20.09 -7.71 -1.03
C ARG A 113 -20.36 -6.26 -0.65
N THR A 114 -19.49 -5.33 -1.04
CA THR A 114 -19.70 -3.90 -0.75
C THR A 114 -20.78 -3.29 -1.65
N THR A 115 -21.05 -3.90 -2.82
CA THR A 115 -22.20 -3.54 -3.64
C THR A 115 -23.50 -3.84 -2.91
N ALA A 116 -23.64 -5.00 -2.29
CA ALA A 116 -24.83 -5.37 -1.52
C ALA A 116 -25.05 -4.38 -0.37
N LEU A 117 -24.01 -4.05 0.43
CA LEU A 117 -24.11 -3.01 1.46
C LEU A 117 -24.51 -1.66 0.88
N SER A 118 -23.93 -1.26 -0.25
CA SER A 118 -24.26 0.00 -0.93
C SER A 118 -25.72 0.05 -1.39
N VAL A 119 -26.29 -1.07 -1.82
CA VAL A 119 -27.71 -1.18 -2.19
C VAL A 119 -28.59 -0.99 -0.96
N PHE A 120 -28.31 -1.71 0.14
CA PHE A 120 -29.09 -1.58 1.38
C PHE A 120 -29.08 -0.14 1.93
N TYR A 121 -27.94 0.53 1.90
CA TYR A 121 -27.84 1.93 2.32
C TYR A 121 -28.63 2.87 1.41
N ARG A 122 -28.60 2.65 0.08
CA ARG A 122 -29.40 3.46 -0.85
C ARG A 122 -30.90 3.26 -0.64
N LEU A 123 -31.35 2.04 -0.40
CA LEU A 123 -32.74 1.72 -0.07
C LEU A 123 -33.18 2.38 1.27
N SER A 124 -32.21 2.67 2.15
CA SER A 124 -32.42 3.42 3.39
C SER A 124 -32.25 4.93 3.22
N PHE A 125 -32.26 5.46 1.98
CA PHE A 125 -32.06 6.86 1.63
C PHE A 125 -30.73 7.49 2.06
N THR A 126 -29.73 6.66 2.45
CA THR A 126 -28.37 7.13 2.76
C THR A 126 -27.59 7.41 1.47
N LYS A 127 -26.88 8.53 1.43
CA LYS A 127 -26.05 8.89 0.27
C LYS A 127 -24.86 7.94 0.13
N VAL A 128 -24.71 7.26 -1.02
CA VAL A 128 -23.63 6.33 -1.28
C VAL A 128 -22.84 6.75 -2.51
N LYS A 129 -21.52 6.84 -2.39
CA LYS A 129 -20.60 6.96 -3.51
C LYS A 129 -19.63 5.78 -3.53
N ARG A 130 -19.26 5.34 -4.73
CA ARG A 130 -18.44 4.15 -4.95
C ARG A 130 -17.27 4.44 -5.84
N ILE A 131 -16.17 3.71 -5.59
CA ILE A 131 -14.96 3.78 -6.40
C ILE A 131 -15.19 3.30 -7.83
N ASN A 132 -14.64 4.05 -8.79
CA ASN A 132 -14.48 3.59 -10.16
C ASN A 132 -13.09 2.98 -10.32
N LYS A 133 -13.03 1.68 -10.64
CA LYS A 133 -11.76 0.94 -10.81
C LYS A 133 -11.09 1.19 -12.16
N ASP A 134 -11.72 1.92 -13.05
CA ASP A 134 -11.21 2.28 -14.38
C ASP A 134 -10.60 1.10 -15.16
N ARG A 135 -11.33 -0.01 -15.20
CA ARG A 135 -10.86 -1.26 -15.81
C ARG A 135 -10.56 -1.11 -17.30
N ARG A 136 -11.30 -0.23 -18.00
CA ARG A 136 -11.12 0.00 -19.45
C ARG A 136 -9.78 0.67 -19.75
N SER A 137 -9.43 1.71 -19.01
CA SER A 137 -8.16 2.42 -19.15
C SER A 137 -6.99 1.50 -18.80
N ARG A 138 -7.10 0.73 -17.69
CA ARG A 138 -6.07 -0.24 -17.29
C ARG A 138 -5.82 -1.32 -18.35
N LYS A 139 -6.85 -1.78 -19.07
CA LYS A 139 -6.67 -2.74 -20.18
C LYS A 139 -5.80 -2.18 -21.32
N ARG A 140 -5.76 -0.85 -21.53
CA ARG A 140 -4.92 -0.24 -22.57
C ARG A 140 -3.43 -0.38 -22.26
N ILE A 141 -3.05 -0.36 -20.97
CA ILE A 141 -1.66 -0.52 -20.52
C ILE A 141 -1.14 -1.92 -20.87
N THR A 142 -1.97 -2.96 -20.81
CA THR A 142 -1.56 -4.36 -20.99
C THR A 142 -1.86 -4.93 -22.38
N ARG A 143 -2.15 -4.08 -23.37
CA ARG A 143 -2.31 -4.50 -24.77
C ARG A 143 -1.02 -5.09 -25.32
N GLN A 144 -1.10 -6.05 -26.24
CA GLN A 144 0.09 -6.57 -26.89
C GLN A 144 0.71 -5.57 -27.86
N LYS A 145 -0.15 -4.85 -28.61
CA LYS A 145 0.26 -3.78 -29.53
C LYS A 145 -0.32 -2.45 -29.08
N ASN A 146 0.37 -1.35 -29.40
CA ASN A 146 -0.05 0.04 -29.13
C ASN A 146 -0.42 0.23 -27.63
N LYS A 147 0.51 -0.13 -26.73
CA LYS A 147 0.35 0.08 -25.31
C LYS A 147 0.29 1.58 -25.01
N ASP A 148 -0.67 1.94 -24.16
CA ASP A 148 -0.79 3.30 -23.65
C ASP A 148 -0.25 3.35 -22.23
N LEU A 149 1.02 3.73 -22.08
CA LEU A 149 1.73 3.84 -20.81
C LEU A 149 1.53 5.20 -20.11
N THR A 150 0.64 6.05 -20.61
CA THR A 150 0.26 7.27 -19.89
C THR A 150 -0.14 6.93 -18.46
N PRO A 151 0.42 7.60 -17.44
CA PRO A 151 0.13 7.34 -16.04
C PRO A 151 -1.38 7.41 -15.75
N ARG A 152 -1.89 6.43 -15.03
CA ARG A 152 -3.29 6.37 -14.59
C ARG A 152 -3.42 6.99 -13.21
N LEU A 153 -4.63 7.44 -12.90
CA LEU A 153 -4.96 7.88 -11.55
C LEU A 153 -4.50 6.83 -10.54
N THR A 154 -3.83 7.28 -9.52
CA THR A 154 -3.39 6.42 -8.42
C THR A 154 -4.58 5.87 -7.63
N SER A 155 -4.35 4.89 -6.78
CA SER A 155 -5.39 4.43 -5.85
C SER A 155 -5.80 5.55 -4.88
N PHE A 156 -4.85 6.40 -4.48
CA PHE A 156 -5.10 7.57 -3.62
C PHE A 156 -6.05 8.56 -4.29
N ASP A 157 -5.81 8.92 -5.56
CA ASP A 157 -6.69 9.79 -6.34
C ASP A 157 -8.11 9.23 -6.45
N ARG A 158 -8.22 7.93 -6.68
CA ARG A 158 -9.53 7.26 -6.79
C ARG A 158 -10.30 7.29 -5.49
N TYR A 159 -9.63 7.13 -4.34
CA TYR A 159 -10.27 7.25 -3.02
C TYR A 159 -10.67 8.70 -2.77
N ARG A 160 -9.79 9.66 -3.04
CA ARG A 160 -10.08 11.10 -2.93
C ARG A 160 -11.30 11.48 -3.77
N ILE A 161 -11.38 11.05 -5.04
CA ILE A 161 -12.51 11.32 -5.94
C ILE A 161 -13.84 10.77 -5.37
N VAL A 162 -13.86 9.63 -4.67
CA VAL A 162 -15.08 9.13 -4.02
C VAL A 162 -15.55 10.08 -2.94
N LEU A 163 -14.63 10.61 -2.14
CA LEU A 163 -14.91 11.55 -1.05
C LEU A 163 -15.32 12.93 -1.59
N GLU A 164 -14.69 13.40 -2.65
CA GLU A 164 -15.10 14.62 -3.36
C GLU A 164 -16.53 14.53 -3.90
N LYS A 165 -16.93 13.37 -4.42
CA LYS A 165 -18.32 13.12 -4.85
C LYS A 165 -19.33 13.10 -3.70
N LEU A 166 -18.89 12.99 -2.46
CA LEU A 166 -19.67 13.20 -1.25
C LEU A 166 -19.64 14.66 -0.78
N GLY A 167 -18.82 15.51 -1.40
CA GLY A 167 -18.69 16.93 -1.07
C GLY A 167 -17.47 17.29 -0.22
N PHE A 168 -16.58 16.33 0.11
CA PHE A 168 -15.36 16.60 0.85
C PHE A 168 -14.23 16.98 -0.11
N ARG A 169 -13.76 18.22 -0.05
CA ARG A 169 -12.61 18.72 -0.82
C ARG A 169 -11.46 18.96 0.11
N PHE A 170 -10.34 18.29 -0.12
CA PHE A 170 -9.13 18.37 0.71
C PHE A 170 -7.91 17.96 -0.09
N GLU A 171 -6.75 18.42 0.36
CA GLU A 171 -5.45 17.97 -0.13
C GLU A 171 -4.93 16.80 0.73
N VAL A 172 -4.24 15.86 0.10
CA VAL A 172 -3.64 14.76 0.84
C VAL A 172 -2.27 15.18 1.37
N SER A 173 -2.18 15.37 2.68
CA SER A 173 -1.02 15.90 3.40
C SER A 173 -0.36 14.87 4.33
N PHE A 174 -0.57 13.61 4.09
CA PHE A 174 -0.03 12.51 4.89
C PHE A 174 1.50 12.43 4.80
N ARG A 175 2.18 12.23 5.93
CA ARG A 175 3.63 11.98 6.00
C ARG A 175 3.93 10.54 6.43
N SER A 176 3.39 10.13 7.56
CA SER A 176 3.57 8.80 8.15
C SER A 176 2.41 8.49 9.09
N ILE A 177 2.13 7.20 9.29
CA ILE A 177 1.17 6.76 10.33
C ILE A 177 1.65 7.11 11.75
N PHE A 178 2.93 7.40 11.92
CA PHE A 178 3.53 7.85 13.18
C PHE A 178 3.65 9.39 13.25
N GLY A 179 2.90 10.11 12.43
CA GLY A 179 2.97 11.58 12.34
C GLY A 179 4.27 12.04 11.69
N GLY A 180 5.06 12.88 12.37
CA GLY A 180 6.38 13.30 11.89
C GLY A 180 7.54 12.46 12.43
N GLY A 181 7.26 11.45 13.28
CA GLY A 181 8.26 10.61 13.94
C GLY A 181 8.31 9.18 13.43
N LYS A 182 8.95 8.32 14.21
CA LYS A 182 9.04 6.87 14.03
C LYS A 182 8.20 6.16 15.09
N GLY A 183 7.90 4.88 14.85
CA GLY A 183 7.25 4.04 15.85
C GLY A 183 8.13 3.82 17.09
N ASN A 184 7.52 3.41 18.20
CA ASN A 184 8.26 3.17 19.44
C ASN A 184 9.10 1.88 19.34
N LEU A 185 10.41 2.00 19.05
CA LEU A 185 11.32 0.89 18.88
C LEU A 185 11.41 0.01 20.13
N SER A 186 11.32 0.59 21.34
CA SER A 186 11.44 -0.19 22.58
C SER A 186 10.35 -1.25 22.73
N SER A 187 9.19 -1.08 22.06
CA SER A 187 8.11 -2.07 22.09
C SER A 187 8.42 -3.38 21.32
N ILE A 188 9.45 -3.37 20.48
CA ILE A 188 9.87 -4.53 19.67
C ILE A 188 11.38 -4.86 19.85
N SER A 189 12.10 -4.12 20.68
CA SER A 189 13.55 -4.28 20.87
C SER A 189 13.97 -5.64 21.43
N ASN A 190 13.09 -6.31 22.15
CA ASN A 190 13.30 -7.69 22.61
C ASN A 190 13.34 -8.72 21.47
N ILE A 191 12.84 -8.37 20.29
CA ILE A 191 12.85 -9.24 19.10
C ILE A 191 13.95 -8.79 18.12
N VAL A 192 14.01 -7.47 17.83
CA VAL A 192 14.91 -6.94 16.78
C VAL A 192 16.22 -6.35 17.31
N GLY A 193 16.39 -6.26 18.64
CA GLY A 193 17.57 -5.69 19.27
C GLY A 193 17.63 -4.15 19.19
N ALA A 194 18.80 -3.61 19.55
CA ALA A 194 19.10 -2.18 19.43
C ALA A 194 19.47 -1.81 17.98
N LYS A 195 19.22 -0.56 17.62
CA LYS A 195 19.64 -0.01 16.33
C LYS A 195 20.99 0.66 16.47
N ASP A 196 22.04 -0.10 16.24
CA ASP A 196 23.45 0.31 16.31
C ASP A 196 24.08 0.57 14.92
N CYS A 197 23.39 0.20 13.84
CA CYS A 197 23.79 0.41 12.46
C CYS A 197 22.59 0.74 11.57
N PRO A 198 22.78 1.11 10.29
CA PRO A 198 21.69 1.24 9.32
C PRO A 198 20.90 -0.07 9.18
N TRP A 199 19.58 0.04 9.04
CA TRP A 199 18.67 -1.08 8.85
C TRP A 199 18.04 -1.05 7.47
N ILE A 200 18.03 -2.18 6.78
CA ILE A 200 17.38 -2.35 5.47
C ILE A 200 16.28 -3.40 5.61
N GLY A 201 15.14 -3.13 5.00
CA GLY A 201 14.12 -4.15 4.81
C GLY A 201 14.26 -4.80 3.43
N VAL A 202 14.17 -6.11 3.36
CA VAL A 202 14.13 -6.88 2.11
C VAL A 202 12.85 -7.69 2.07
N ALA A 203 11.95 -7.39 1.11
CA ALA A 203 10.67 -8.07 0.94
C ALA A 203 10.62 -8.76 -0.44
N PRO A 204 11.23 -9.96 -0.59
CA PRO A 204 11.47 -10.57 -1.90
C PRO A 204 10.22 -11.21 -2.52
N PHE A 205 9.14 -11.32 -1.77
CA PHE A 205 7.94 -12.03 -2.18
C PHE A 205 6.79 -11.12 -2.63
N ALA A 206 5.95 -11.68 -3.48
CA ALA A 206 4.69 -11.08 -3.91
C ALA A 206 3.64 -12.16 -4.18
N ALA A 207 2.37 -11.77 -4.28
CA ALA A 207 1.26 -12.71 -4.47
C ALA A 207 1.28 -13.48 -5.80
N HIS A 208 2.06 -13.03 -6.79
CA HIS A 208 2.05 -13.59 -8.15
C HIS A 208 3.47 -13.65 -8.72
N LYS A 209 3.80 -14.78 -9.38
CA LYS A 209 5.12 -15.06 -9.95
C LYS A 209 5.66 -13.94 -10.86
N GLY A 210 4.79 -13.30 -11.66
CA GLY A 210 5.20 -12.18 -12.52
C GLY A 210 5.60 -10.89 -11.78
N LYS A 211 5.65 -10.92 -10.45
CA LYS A 211 6.08 -9.81 -9.58
C LYS A 211 7.21 -10.20 -8.63
N ILE A 212 7.70 -11.44 -8.67
CA ILE A 212 8.74 -11.93 -7.79
C ILE A 212 10.07 -11.93 -8.56
N TYR A 213 10.99 -11.09 -8.13
CA TYR A 213 12.37 -11.12 -8.61
C TYR A 213 12.99 -12.47 -8.26
N PRO A 214 13.71 -13.14 -9.17
CA PRO A 214 14.28 -14.46 -8.88
C PRO A 214 15.07 -14.46 -7.58
N LEU A 215 14.79 -15.43 -6.69
CA LEU A 215 15.39 -15.45 -5.37
C LEU A 215 16.91 -15.57 -5.41
N TYR A 216 17.48 -16.28 -6.41
CA TYR A 216 18.93 -16.37 -6.58
C TYR A 216 19.57 -15.01 -6.92
N LEU A 217 18.91 -14.16 -7.74
CA LEU A 217 19.37 -12.79 -8.01
C LEU A 217 19.15 -11.86 -6.81
N MET A 218 18.08 -12.08 -6.05
CA MET A 218 17.88 -11.34 -4.80
C MET A 218 18.93 -11.73 -3.75
N GLU A 219 19.33 -13.00 -3.70
CA GLU A 219 20.42 -13.46 -2.83
C GLU A 219 21.75 -12.79 -3.17
N GLU A 220 22.03 -12.56 -4.46
CA GLU A 220 23.23 -11.81 -4.89
C GLU A 220 23.22 -10.38 -4.33
N VAL A 221 22.06 -9.70 -4.36
CA VAL A 221 21.90 -8.36 -3.74
C VAL A 221 22.14 -8.42 -2.23
N VAL A 222 21.55 -9.41 -1.56
CA VAL A 222 21.74 -9.64 -0.10
C VAL A 222 23.20 -9.88 0.23
N ALA A 223 23.90 -10.69 -0.58
CA ALA A 223 25.33 -10.98 -0.40
C ALA A 223 26.21 -9.73 -0.56
N GLN A 224 25.90 -8.87 -1.54
CA GLN A 224 26.62 -7.61 -1.76
C GLN A 224 26.42 -6.65 -0.57
N LEU A 225 25.21 -6.57 -0.03
CA LEU A 225 24.90 -5.76 1.15
C LEU A 225 25.61 -6.29 2.41
N ASP A 226 25.65 -7.62 2.59
CA ASP A 226 26.41 -8.27 3.68
C ASP A 226 27.91 -8.00 3.58
N SER A 227 28.47 -8.18 2.38
CA SER A 227 29.89 -7.93 2.11
C SER A 227 30.32 -6.49 2.31
N ALA A 228 29.39 -5.54 2.10
CA ALA A 228 29.64 -4.13 2.37
C ALA A 228 29.77 -3.84 3.88
N GLY A 229 29.24 -4.69 4.77
CA GLY A 229 29.41 -4.64 6.21
C GLY A 229 28.80 -3.41 6.91
N VAL A 230 27.90 -2.67 6.24
CA VAL A 230 27.43 -1.35 6.70
C VAL A 230 26.00 -1.35 7.23
N CYS A 231 25.30 -2.48 7.15
CA CYS A 231 23.88 -2.52 7.51
C CYS A 231 23.44 -3.87 8.07
N ARG A 232 22.27 -3.89 8.70
CA ARG A 232 21.53 -5.09 9.08
C ARG A 232 20.32 -5.24 8.18
N GLN A 233 20.08 -6.46 7.68
CA GLN A 233 19.09 -6.77 6.67
C GLN A 233 17.93 -7.55 7.29
N PHE A 234 16.73 -6.99 7.29
CA PHE A 234 15.53 -7.66 7.77
C PHE A 234 14.74 -8.21 6.58
N VAL A 235 14.72 -9.53 6.41
CA VAL A 235 14.05 -10.22 5.31
C VAL A 235 12.64 -10.59 5.73
N PHE A 236 11.63 -10.01 5.07
CA PHE A 236 10.22 -10.28 5.34
C PHE A 236 9.74 -11.52 4.59
N ALA A 237 9.48 -12.60 5.33
CA ALA A 237 9.02 -13.88 4.79
C ALA A 237 8.00 -14.53 5.71
N TYR A 238 6.94 -15.13 5.16
CA TYR A 238 5.82 -15.63 5.94
C TYR A 238 5.45 -17.07 5.54
N GLY A 239 5.22 -17.92 6.55
CA GLY A 239 4.81 -19.29 6.33
C GLY A 239 5.79 -20.08 5.45
N ARG A 240 5.37 -20.53 4.28
CA ARG A 240 6.23 -21.32 3.37
C ARG A 240 7.36 -20.52 2.71
N GLU A 241 7.30 -19.20 2.75
CA GLU A 241 8.34 -18.33 2.21
C GLU A 241 9.62 -18.41 3.04
N ILE A 242 9.50 -18.61 4.37
CA ILE A 242 10.64 -18.70 5.30
C ILE A 242 11.63 -19.76 4.84
N ALA A 243 11.16 -20.96 4.52
CA ALA A 243 12.03 -22.07 4.08
C ALA A 243 12.81 -21.75 2.80
N GLN A 244 12.36 -20.80 1.99
CA GLN A 244 13.02 -20.43 0.73
C GLN A 244 14.19 -19.43 0.94
N VAL A 245 14.22 -18.74 2.09
CA VAL A 245 15.23 -17.73 2.42
C VAL A 245 15.99 -18.04 3.70
N GLN A 246 15.69 -19.17 4.37
CA GLN A 246 16.39 -19.57 5.61
C GLN A 246 17.89 -19.66 5.41
N ALA A 247 18.35 -20.23 4.29
CA ALA A 247 19.76 -20.34 3.96
C ALA A 247 20.47 -18.97 3.92
N TRP A 248 19.77 -17.88 3.66
CA TRP A 248 20.36 -16.54 3.68
C TRP A 248 20.72 -16.11 5.12
N ALA A 249 19.83 -16.37 6.09
CA ALA A 249 20.12 -16.08 7.50
C ALA A 249 21.23 -16.98 8.07
N ASP A 250 21.36 -18.21 7.57
CA ASP A 250 22.41 -19.14 7.99
C ASP A 250 23.79 -18.75 7.40
N LYS A 251 23.80 -18.11 6.21
CA LYS A 251 25.02 -17.80 5.44
C LYS A 251 25.53 -16.37 5.68
N TYR A 252 24.63 -15.39 5.82
CA TYR A 252 24.96 -13.97 5.88
C TYR A 252 24.71 -13.41 7.28
N ARG A 253 25.74 -12.86 7.92
CA ARG A 253 25.68 -12.37 9.32
C ARG A 253 24.74 -11.18 9.52
N SER A 254 24.58 -10.35 8.49
CA SER A 254 23.72 -9.17 8.53
C SER A 254 22.23 -9.50 8.38
N VAL A 255 21.87 -10.74 8.01
CA VAL A 255 20.50 -11.14 7.66
C VAL A 255 19.73 -11.67 8.86
N GLU A 256 18.54 -11.12 9.07
CA GLU A 256 17.54 -11.62 10.03
C GLU A 256 16.20 -11.79 9.34
N ILE A 257 15.54 -12.94 9.53
CA ILE A 257 14.21 -13.19 8.96
C ILE A 257 13.15 -12.63 9.90
N ILE A 258 12.30 -11.76 9.35
CA ILE A 258 11.09 -11.27 10.00
C ILE A 258 9.92 -12.14 9.55
N ASP A 259 9.36 -12.83 10.52
CA ASP A 259 8.16 -13.64 10.40
C ASP A 259 6.97 -12.95 11.09
N ASN A 260 5.95 -13.72 11.46
CA ASN A 260 4.76 -13.19 12.15
C ASN A 260 4.99 -12.76 13.62
N ARG A 261 6.20 -12.91 14.20
CA ARG A 261 6.47 -12.64 15.65
C ARG A 261 6.19 -11.19 16.03
N LEU A 262 6.43 -10.25 15.14
CA LEU A 262 6.17 -8.82 15.37
C LEU A 262 4.70 -8.46 15.25
N GLY A 263 3.94 -9.24 14.49
CA GLY A 263 2.62 -8.86 14.02
C GLY A 263 2.66 -7.57 13.19
N MET A 264 1.54 -7.24 12.58
CA MET A 264 1.47 -6.11 11.64
C MET A 264 1.86 -4.75 12.27
N GLY A 265 1.52 -4.52 13.52
CA GLY A 265 1.89 -3.28 14.24
C GLY A 265 3.38 -3.16 14.48
N GLY A 266 4.01 -4.24 14.94
CA GLY A 266 5.46 -4.27 15.16
C GLY A 266 6.26 -4.20 13.86
N GLU A 267 5.78 -4.82 12.78
CA GLU A 267 6.39 -4.69 11.44
C GLU A 267 6.39 -3.23 10.95
N LEU A 268 5.29 -2.49 11.16
CA LEU A 268 5.23 -1.07 10.81
C LEU A 268 6.22 -0.25 11.67
N ILE A 269 6.35 -0.58 12.96
CA ILE A 269 7.36 0.06 13.82
C ILE A 269 8.76 -0.23 13.28
N LEU A 270 9.08 -1.48 12.99
CA LEU A 270 10.38 -1.88 12.43
C LEU A 270 10.64 -1.14 11.10
N MET A 271 9.68 -1.14 10.16
CA MET A 271 9.79 -0.44 8.88
C MET A 271 10.09 1.05 9.07
N SER A 272 9.49 1.72 10.07
CA SER A 272 9.71 3.14 10.33
C SER A 272 11.16 3.48 10.75
N HIS A 273 11.92 2.48 11.16
CA HIS A 273 13.32 2.62 11.55
C HIS A 273 14.32 2.23 10.45
N MET A 274 13.84 1.77 9.31
CA MET A 274 14.71 1.42 8.17
C MET A 274 15.10 2.66 7.37
N GLU A 275 16.31 2.65 6.84
CA GLU A 275 16.79 3.63 5.87
C GLU A 275 16.10 3.45 4.53
N VAL A 276 15.86 2.19 4.14
CA VAL A 276 15.18 1.85 2.89
C VAL A 276 14.54 0.45 2.97
N MET A 277 13.44 0.27 2.24
CA MET A 277 12.84 -1.02 1.97
C MET A 277 13.06 -1.42 0.51
N LEU A 278 13.75 -2.54 0.26
CA LEU A 278 13.76 -3.20 -1.04
C LEU A 278 12.56 -4.12 -1.14
N ALA A 279 11.63 -3.84 -2.03
CA ALA A 279 10.39 -4.60 -2.15
C ALA A 279 10.02 -4.87 -3.60
N MET A 280 9.21 -5.91 -3.79
CA MET A 280 8.47 -6.10 -5.02
C MET A 280 7.30 -5.11 -5.11
N ASP A 281 6.63 -4.99 -6.28
CA ASP A 281 5.28 -4.43 -6.37
C ASP A 281 4.32 -5.29 -5.52
N SER A 282 4.38 -5.14 -4.19
CA SER A 282 3.71 -5.98 -3.20
C SER A 282 3.10 -5.16 -2.06
N SER A 283 2.50 -5.84 -1.07
CA SER A 283 1.97 -5.16 0.12
C SER A 283 3.06 -4.44 0.92
N ASN A 284 4.26 -5.01 1.03
CA ASN A 284 5.35 -4.44 1.83
C ASN A 284 5.84 -3.10 1.29
N MET A 285 5.82 -2.88 -0.05
CA MET A 285 6.03 -1.57 -0.64
C MET A 285 5.05 -0.53 -0.09
N HIS A 286 3.78 -0.87 0.04
CA HIS A 286 2.77 0.05 0.57
C HIS A 286 2.90 0.24 2.08
N LEU A 287 3.25 -0.82 2.83
CA LEU A 287 3.43 -0.73 4.29
C LEU A 287 4.62 0.17 4.66
N ALA A 288 5.75 -0.01 3.99
CA ALA A 288 6.91 0.86 4.16
C ALA A 288 6.57 2.32 3.78
N SER A 289 5.80 2.52 2.71
CA SER A 289 5.32 3.86 2.35
C SER A 289 4.48 4.53 3.43
N LEU A 290 3.68 3.75 4.19
CA LEU A 290 2.89 4.29 5.30
C LEU A 290 3.75 4.78 6.47
N THR A 291 4.93 4.24 6.64
CA THR A 291 5.85 4.64 7.72
C THR A 291 6.77 5.78 7.31
N GLY A 292 6.68 6.25 6.07
CA GLY A 292 7.56 7.28 5.51
C GLY A 292 8.94 6.76 5.10
N THR A 293 9.14 5.45 5.13
CA THR A 293 10.39 4.80 4.72
C THR A 293 10.54 4.82 3.21
N PRO A 294 11.69 5.25 2.67
CA PRO A 294 11.99 5.14 1.24
C PRO A 294 11.86 3.70 0.74
N VAL A 295 11.39 3.53 -0.49
CA VAL A 295 11.26 2.18 -1.08
C VAL A 295 11.94 2.13 -2.43
N VAL A 296 12.88 1.21 -2.57
CA VAL A 296 13.37 0.72 -3.87
C VAL A 296 12.47 -0.43 -4.27
N SER A 297 11.76 -0.30 -5.39
CA SER A 297 10.75 -1.28 -5.80
C SER A 297 11.06 -1.92 -7.14
N ILE A 298 10.92 -3.27 -7.23
CA ILE A 298 11.16 -4.04 -8.45
C ILE A 298 9.84 -4.36 -9.15
N TRP A 299 9.78 -4.06 -10.46
CA TRP A 299 8.58 -4.18 -11.28
C TRP A 299 8.82 -5.10 -12.49
N GLY A 300 8.16 -6.26 -12.49
CA GLY A 300 8.24 -7.25 -13.58
C GLY A 300 7.09 -7.12 -14.59
N ALA A 301 6.11 -8.05 -14.54
CA ALA A 301 4.96 -8.09 -15.43
C ALA A 301 3.98 -6.91 -15.27
N THR A 302 4.10 -6.14 -14.20
CA THR A 302 3.34 -4.93 -13.87
C THR A 302 4.11 -3.67 -14.24
N HIS A 303 3.50 -2.48 -14.04
CA HIS A 303 4.14 -1.20 -14.35
C HIS A 303 3.61 -0.08 -13.43
N PRO A 304 4.46 0.85 -12.96
CA PRO A 304 4.05 2.00 -12.14
C PRO A 304 2.94 2.85 -12.75
N ALA A 305 2.91 2.98 -14.08
CA ALA A 305 1.87 3.71 -14.80
C ALA A 305 0.43 3.19 -14.55
N ALA A 306 0.26 1.99 -13.96
CA ALA A 306 -1.04 1.49 -13.54
C ALA A 306 -1.62 2.21 -12.29
N GLY A 307 -0.82 3.06 -11.63
CA GLY A 307 -1.20 3.87 -10.48
C GLY A 307 -1.16 3.09 -9.16
N PHE A 308 -0.19 2.17 -9.01
CA PHE A 308 -0.02 1.33 -7.82
C PHE A 308 1.27 1.60 -7.04
N MET A 309 2.00 2.65 -7.35
CA MET A 309 3.13 3.05 -6.51
C MET A 309 2.68 3.34 -5.07
N GLY A 310 3.58 3.15 -4.11
CA GLY A 310 3.35 3.52 -2.73
C GLY A 310 3.22 5.04 -2.55
N TRP A 311 2.68 5.46 -1.42
CA TRP A 311 2.53 6.88 -1.10
C TRP A 311 3.90 7.57 -0.98
N GLY A 312 4.08 8.72 -1.64
CA GLY A 312 5.29 9.53 -1.54
C GLY A 312 6.56 8.87 -2.07
N GLN A 313 6.46 7.74 -2.79
CA GLN A 313 7.62 7.05 -3.33
C GLN A 313 8.22 7.79 -4.52
N ASN A 314 9.56 7.79 -4.59
CA ASN A 314 10.28 8.35 -5.72
C ASN A 314 10.17 7.45 -6.95
N PRO A 315 9.66 7.93 -8.10
CA PRO A 315 9.60 7.15 -9.33
C PRO A 315 10.97 6.64 -9.81
N ASP A 316 12.05 7.35 -9.52
CA ASP A 316 13.41 6.97 -9.91
C ASP A 316 13.90 5.71 -9.17
N ASP A 317 13.27 5.33 -8.06
CA ASP A 317 13.58 4.12 -7.30
C ASP A 317 12.70 2.92 -7.71
N CYS A 318 11.95 3.06 -8.81
CA CYS A 318 11.28 1.94 -9.48
C CYS A 318 12.25 1.25 -10.45
N ILE A 319 12.72 0.05 -10.07
CA ILE A 319 13.61 -0.75 -10.93
C ILE A 319 12.76 -1.57 -11.89
N GLN A 320 13.02 -1.40 -13.17
CA GLN A 320 12.31 -2.06 -14.25
C GLN A 320 13.12 -1.99 -15.54
N ILE A 321 12.87 -2.89 -16.47
CA ILE A 321 13.44 -2.86 -17.82
C ILE A 321 12.35 -2.69 -18.87
N ASP A 322 12.67 -1.98 -19.94
CA ASP A 322 11.72 -1.77 -21.03
C ASP A 322 11.74 -2.95 -21.99
N LEU A 323 10.58 -3.62 -22.11
CA LEU A 323 10.36 -4.73 -23.02
C LEU A 323 9.02 -4.56 -23.75
N PRO A 324 8.93 -4.90 -25.04
CA PRO A 324 7.68 -4.77 -25.80
C PRO A 324 6.50 -5.55 -25.21
N CYS A 325 6.78 -6.69 -24.56
CA CYS A 325 5.74 -7.48 -23.89
C CYS A 325 5.25 -6.85 -22.58
N ARG A 326 6.02 -5.94 -21.99
CA ARG A 326 5.74 -5.36 -20.67
C ARG A 326 4.97 -4.04 -20.76
N PRO A 327 4.05 -3.74 -19.80
CA PRO A 327 3.44 -4.68 -18.86
C PRO A 327 2.47 -5.63 -19.58
N CYS A 328 2.44 -6.89 -19.15
CA CYS A 328 1.52 -7.88 -19.69
C CYS A 328 0.35 -8.16 -18.73
N SER A 329 0.43 -7.70 -17.49
CA SER A 329 -0.58 -7.89 -16.45
C SER A 329 -0.73 -6.64 -15.58
N ILE A 330 -1.97 -6.32 -15.18
CA ILE A 330 -2.23 -5.23 -14.23
C ILE A 330 -1.87 -5.64 -12.79
N TYR A 331 -2.01 -6.92 -12.45
CA TYR A 331 -1.83 -7.45 -11.10
C TYR A 331 -0.77 -8.55 -11.00
N GLY A 332 -0.05 -8.83 -12.08
CA GLY A 332 0.96 -9.89 -12.12
C GLY A 332 0.40 -11.32 -12.25
N LYS A 333 -0.91 -11.49 -12.41
CA LYS A 333 -1.57 -12.80 -12.44
C LYS A 333 -1.33 -13.59 -13.73
N LYS A 334 -1.08 -12.88 -14.84
CA LYS A 334 -0.92 -13.52 -16.13
C LYS A 334 0.45 -14.19 -16.19
N GLU A 335 0.49 -15.43 -16.62
CA GLU A 335 1.74 -16.15 -16.86
C GLU A 335 2.54 -15.47 -17.97
N CYS A 336 3.86 -15.60 -17.91
CA CYS A 336 4.75 -15.08 -18.92
C CYS A 336 4.56 -15.85 -20.23
N MET A 337 4.31 -15.13 -21.32
CA MET A 337 4.12 -15.76 -22.63
C MET A 337 5.40 -16.41 -23.19
N TYR A 338 6.56 -16.04 -22.67
CA TYR A 338 7.85 -16.63 -23.01
C TYR A 338 8.34 -17.66 -21.99
N GLY A 339 7.66 -17.78 -20.84
CA GLY A 339 8.00 -18.69 -19.75
C GLY A 339 9.18 -18.26 -18.87
N ASP A 340 10.02 -17.34 -19.31
CA ASP A 340 11.30 -16.99 -18.71
C ASP A 340 11.25 -15.77 -17.76
N TYR A 341 10.16 -15.04 -17.75
CA TYR A 341 10.02 -13.79 -16.96
C TYR A 341 11.16 -12.80 -17.15
N ARG A 342 11.68 -12.67 -18.39
CA ARG A 342 12.81 -11.80 -18.76
C ARG A 342 12.72 -10.37 -18.25
N CYS A 343 11.52 -9.88 -17.95
CA CYS A 343 11.29 -8.58 -17.30
C CYS A 343 11.75 -8.52 -15.85
N LEU A 344 12.05 -9.68 -15.24
CA LEU A 344 12.60 -9.83 -13.90
C LEU A 344 14.02 -10.42 -13.99
N THR A 345 14.21 -11.53 -14.71
CA THR A 345 15.53 -12.18 -14.85
C THR A 345 16.57 -11.30 -15.56
N GLY A 346 16.14 -10.31 -16.33
CA GLY A 346 17.04 -9.34 -16.98
C GLY A 346 17.39 -8.12 -16.14
N ILE A 347 16.89 -8.01 -14.92
CA ILE A 347 17.31 -6.94 -13.98
C ILE A 347 18.61 -7.41 -13.32
N ASP A 348 19.65 -6.58 -13.48
CA ASP A 348 20.97 -6.84 -12.91
C ASP A 348 20.96 -6.59 -11.39
N PRO A 349 21.45 -7.54 -10.56
CA PRO A 349 21.62 -7.37 -9.12
C PRO A 349 22.46 -6.14 -8.73
N ASP A 350 23.48 -5.78 -9.49
CA ASP A 350 24.30 -4.60 -9.24
C ASP A 350 23.51 -3.30 -9.35
N THR A 351 22.55 -3.26 -10.28
CA THR A 351 21.62 -2.13 -10.38
C THR A 351 20.74 -2.02 -9.13
N VAL A 352 20.25 -3.14 -8.60
CA VAL A 352 19.44 -3.19 -7.39
C VAL A 352 20.25 -2.76 -6.18
N PHE A 353 21.43 -3.34 -6.00
CA PHE A 353 22.38 -3.00 -4.93
C PHE A 353 22.72 -1.51 -4.94
N THR A 354 23.10 -0.95 -6.08
CA THR A 354 23.46 0.47 -6.22
C THR A 354 22.30 1.39 -5.81
N LYS A 355 21.07 1.05 -6.18
CA LYS A 355 19.88 1.81 -5.78
C LYS A 355 19.62 1.76 -4.27
N VAL A 356 19.79 0.60 -3.65
CA VAL A 356 19.63 0.44 -2.20
C VAL A 356 20.74 1.16 -1.45
N LYS A 357 21.99 1.00 -1.88
CA LYS A 357 23.19 1.60 -1.26
C LYS A 357 23.12 3.13 -1.18
N LYS A 358 22.41 3.77 -2.10
CA LYS A 358 22.21 5.24 -2.10
C LYS A 358 21.59 5.76 -0.78
N TYR A 359 20.93 4.90 -0.02
CA TYR A 359 20.25 5.24 1.24
C TYR A 359 21.06 4.90 2.49
N LEU A 360 22.25 4.32 2.32
CA LEU A 360 23.19 3.97 3.38
C LEU A 360 24.34 4.97 3.45
#